data_ef93f5b2cb4902d1a858a17cbb2491b1
#
_entry.id   ef93f5b2cb4902d1a858a17cbb2491b1
#
_cell.length_a   1.000
_cell.length_b   1.000
_cell.length_c   1.000
_cell.angle_alpha   90.00
_cell.angle_beta   90.00
_cell.angle_gamma   90.00
#
_symmetry.space_group_name_H-M   'P 1'
#
loop_
_entity.id
_entity.type
_entity.pdbx_description
1 polymer ?
#
loop_
_entity_poly.entity_id
_entity_poly.type
_entity_poly.pdbx_seq_one_letter_code
_entity_poly.pdbx_strand_id
1 'polypeptide(L)'
;MELMGDKGRRNGPRGAVPRRTGTKEAEEIATGSVLGAQLLRRGDLDGAEPHLRTATAGGDRAAANNLGVLLHQRGYAEEAADWWRVAAVAGSAAAAHSLGRHHRERGDEPTAHYWLRQSAESGHVLGAYALADLLEHRGEGGAEEWFRAAAERGHREAAYRVARLTGTRAEAAESGRAELEREAERWYRQAAARGHRRAALRLGTILERRGELKEAGRWYLTSARDGEPRAACALGFLLRDAGDEESAEVWWRQAADDGDGNAANALGALHADRGERQAAERWYLAALDAGCDNGAFNLGLLCAAQGRTAQAEQWYRRAAYAGHREGANALAVLLLQRGDAEGAEPWFSKSAEAGSVDAAFNLGILHAARGDERSARHWYERAAASGHAEAALQVGIALLRENDPERAERHLRHAAGGGSVEGAFRLGSLLERRGREEDGDALPAVPSAPAEGAQPPEYEEWYRRAAELGHRRAQVRLGMCASARGEIVDAARWYRLAAEAGSIHGAFNLGLLLAREGSEPEAALWWTRAAEGGHGRAALRLALISARRGELSDGQHWCARAIELGPAEVAERAAKLRDALRAESTAKGA
;
A
#
# COMPACT_ATOMS: atom_id res chain seq x y z
N MET A 1 -68.11 28.47 -16.16
CA MET A 1 -69.18 29.46 -16.29
C MET A 1 -68.52 30.67 -16.96
N GLU A 2 -68.51 30.79 -18.29
CA GLU A 2 -69.54 31.45 -19.11
C GLU A 2 -69.85 32.83 -18.55
N LEU A 3 -69.77 33.94 -19.30
CA LEU A 3 -70.24 34.30 -20.64
C LEU A 3 -69.63 35.69 -21.02
N MET A 4 -69.22 35.81 -22.27
CA MET A 4 -69.86 36.63 -23.34
C MET A 4 -70.04 38.08 -23.02
N GLY A 5 -69.43 39.02 -23.72
CA GLY A 5 -69.66 39.49 -25.05
C GLY A 5 -69.93 41.00 -24.94
N ASP A 6 -69.43 41.88 -25.71
CA ASP A 6 -70.15 42.54 -26.76
C ASP A 6 -69.28 43.48 -27.61
N LYS A 7 -69.68 43.63 -28.84
CA LYS A 7 -69.10 44.41 -29.94
C LYS A 7 -69.41 45.90 -29.83
N GLY A 8 -68.43 46.75 -30.05
CA GLY A 8 -68.69 48.20 -30.30
C GLY A 8 -67.66 48.74 -31.30
N ARG A 9 -68.01 48.70 -32.58
CA ARG A 9 -67.32 49.47 -33.65
C ARG A 9 -67.57 50.98 -33.43
N ARG A 10 -66.49 51.79 -33.45
CA ARG A 10 -66.54 53.14 -33.95
C ARG A 10 -65.27 53.48 -34.73
N ASN A 11 -65.42 53.75 -36.01
CA ASN A 11 -64.46 54.36 -36.90
C ASN A 11 -64.17 55.83 -36.49
N GLY A 12 -62.85 56.16 -36.45
CA GLY A 12 -62.34 57.55 -36.36
C GLY A 12 -60.92 57.56 -37.00
N PRO A 13 -60.42 58.68 -37.47
CA PRO A 13 -59.70 58.81 -38.74
C PRO A 13 -58.24 58.38 -38.65
N ARG A 14 -57.75 57.89 -39.77
CA ARG A 14 -56.35 57.49 -40.05
C ARG A 14 -55.42 58.70 -39.91
N GLY A 15 -54.74 58.86 -38.76
CA GLY A 15 -53.57 59.69 -38.61
C GLY A 15 -52.29 58.82 -38.97
N ALA A 16 -51.55 59.29 -39.94
CA ALA A 16 -50.25 58.68 -40.37
C ALA A 16 -49.28 58.82 -39.19
N VAL A 17 -48.91 57.68 -38.61
CA VAL A 17 -47.79 57.56 -37.64
C VAL A 17 -46.49 57.44 -38.44
N PRO A 18 -45.45 58.25 -38.17
CA PRO A 18 -44.15 58.13 -38.80
C PRO A 18 -43.40 56.91 -38.23
N ARG A 19 -43.56 55.77 -38.86
CA ARG A 19 -42.93 54.48 -38.48
C ARG A 19 -41.53 54.27 -39.08
N ARG A 20 -40.78 55.28 -39.49
CA ARG A 20 -39.50 55.09 -40.20
C ARG A 20 -38.25 55.67 -39.53
N THR A 21 -38.34 56.46 -38.50
CA THR A 21 -37.14 56.97 -37.77
C THR A 21 -36.67 56.07 -36.67
N GLY A 22 -37.56 55.46 -35.88
CA GLY A 22 -37.16 54.57 -34.74
C GLY A 22 -36.56 53.21 -35.16
N THR A 23 -36.84 52.75 -36.40
CA THR A 23 -36.24 51.49 -36.89
C THR A 23 -34.78 51.64 -37.35
N LYS A 24 -34.43 52.78 -37.97
CA LYS A 24 -33.05 53.07 -38.39
C LYS A 24 -32.14 53.35 -37.20
N GLU A 25 -32.58 54.12 -36.22
CA GLU A 25 -31.83 54.39 -35.00
C GLU A 25 -31.61 53.09 -34.20
N ALA A 26 -32.61 52.21 -34.11
CA ALA A 26 -32.45 50.90 -33.44
C ALA A 26 -31.49 49.98 -34.22
N GLU A 27 -31.46 50.00 -35.56
CA GLU A 27 -30.50 49.25 -36.38
C GLU A 27 -29.09 49.82 -36.23
N GLU A 28 -28.91 51.13 -36.17
CA GLU A 28 -27.60 51.78 -35.98
C GLU A 28 -27.03 51.47 -34.55
N ILE A 29 -27.88 51.50 -33.53
CA ILE A 29 -27.51 51.13 -32.15
C ILE A 29 -27.07 49.66 -32.10
N ALA A 30 -27.86 48.73 -32.67
CA ALA A 30 -27.54 47.31 -32.70
C ALA A 30 -26.24 47.04 -33.50
N THR A 31 -26.06 47.73 -34.60
CA THR A 31 -24.83 47.61 -35.43
C THR A 31 -23.60 48.13 -34.67
N GLY A 32 -23.73 49.27 -34.00
CA GLY A 32 -22.67 49.86 -33.17
C GLY A 32 -22.28 48.95 -32.00
N SER A 33 -23.27 48.37 -31.30
CA SER A 33 -23.02 47.41 -30.21
C SER A 33 -22.25 46.19 -30.65
N VAL A 34 -22.63 45.59 -31.80
CA VAL A 34 -21.94 44.41 -32.37
C VAL A 34 -20.51 44.76 -32.82
N LEU A 35 -20.34 45.88 -33.53
CA LEU A 35 -19.02 46.34 -34.01
C LEU A 35 -18.10 46.66 -32.81
N GLY A 36 -18.59 47.41 -31.84
CA GLY A 36 -17.83 47.72 -30.63
C GLY A 36 -17.41 46.47 -29.86
N ALA A 37 -18.29 45.46 -29.74
CA ALA A 37 -17.96 44.18 -29.13
C ALA A 37 -16.94 43.38 -29.95
N GLN A 38 -16.94 43.46 -31.27
CA GLN A 38 -15.94 42.82 -32.12
C GLN A 38 -14.56 43.46 -31.97
N LEU A 39 -14.49 44.78 -31.98
CA LEU A 39 -13.27 45.57 -31.81
C LEU A 39 -12.66 45.29 -30.41
N LEU A 40 -13.49 45.28 -29.37
CA LEU A 40 -13.10 44.95 -28.01
C LEU A 40 -12.47 43.53 -27.92
N ARG A 41 -13.07 42.51 -28.57
CA ARG A 41 -12.53 41.15 -28.63
C ARG A 41 -11.19 41.06 -29.40
N ARG A 42 -10.93 41.99 -30.32
CA ARG A 42 -9.64 42.09 -31.03
C ARG A 42 -8.59 42.89 -30.28
N GLY A 43 -8.94 43.45 -29.12
CA GLY A 43 -8.04 44.28 -28.32
C GLY A 43 -7.95 45.75 -28.84
N ASP A 44 -8.72 46.13 -29.82
CA ASP A 44 -8.78 47.51 -30.32
C ASP A 44 -9.74 48.32 -29.41
N LEU A 45 -9.20 48.82 -28.32
CA LEU A 45 -9.95 49.56 -27.30
C LEU A 45 -10.35 50.93 -27.79
N ASP A 46 -9.49 51.61 -28.60
CA ASP A 46 -9.72 52.94 -29.10
C ASP A 46 -10.80 52.96 -30.18
N GLY A 47 -10.79 51.95 -31.05
CA GLY A 47 -11.82 51.78 -32.05
C GLY A 47 -13.17 51.34 -31.44
N ALA A 48 -13.15 50.55 -30.36
CA ALA A 48 -14.36 50.04 -29.73
C ALA A 48 -15.16 51.13 -28.96
N GLU A 49 -14.47 52.04 -28.31
CA GLU A 49 -15.08 52.99 -27.37
C GLU A 49 -16.18 53.86 -27.98
N PRO A 50 -16.00 54.58 -29.11
CA PRO A 50 -17.03 55.46 -29.66
C PRO A 50 -18.29 54.66 -30.05
N HIS A 51 -18.14 53.46 -30.58
CA HIS A 51 -19.27 52.59 -30.93
C HIS A 51 -20.05 52.11 -29.71
N LEU A 52 -19.33 51.72 -28.62
CA LEU A 52 -19.95 51.28 -27.39
C LEU A 52 -20.65 52.45 -26.67
N ARG A 53 -20.04 53.64 -26.62
CA ARG A 53 -20.67 54.85 -26.01
C ARG A 53 -21.96 55.23 -26.76
N THR A 54 -21.94 55.24 -28.10
CA THR A 54 -23.13 55.55 -28.90
C THR A 54 -24.25 54.52 -28.64
N ALA A 55 -23.92 53.23 -28.68
CA ALA A 55 -24.92 52.20 -28.43
C ALA A 55 -25.45 52.22 -27.01
N THR A 56 -24.60 52.53 -26.03
CA THR A 56 -25.00 52.68 -24.61
C THR A 56 -25.94 53.88 -24.42
N ALA A 57 -25.68 55.03 -25.07
CA ALA A 57 -26.57 56.19 -25.08
C ALA A 57 -27.95 55.85 -25.66
N GLY A 58 -28.03 54.92 -26.60
CA GLY A 58 -29.28 54.36 -27.13
C GLY A 58 -29.94 53.29 -26.23
N GLY A 59 -29.44 53.06 -25.01
CA GLY A 59 -30.03 52.15 -24.05
C GLY A 59 -29.66 50.67 -24.19
N ASP A 60 -28.62 50.33 -25.00
CA ASP A 60 -28.18 48.95 -25.15
C ASP A 60 -27.38 48.49 -23.90
N ARG A 61 -27.99 47.61 -23.12
CA ARG A 61 -27.38 47.02 -21.92
C ARG A 61 -26.15 46.18 -22.20
N ALA A 62 -26.05 45.55 -23.40
CA ALA A 62 -24.89 44.76 -23.77
C ALA A 62 -23.71 45.68 -24.11
N ALA A 63 -23.95 46.80 -24.78
CA ALA A 63 -22.96 47.84 -25.03
C ALA A 63 -22.46 48.46 -23.71
N ALA A 64 -23.36 48.75 -22.77
CA ALA A 64 -23.00 49.28 -21.44
C ALA A 64 -22.11 48.30 -20.66
N ASN A 65 -22.42 47.00 -20.68
CA ASN A 65 -21.54 45.96 -20.10
C ASN A 65 -20.15 45.93 -20.77
N ASN A 66 -20.11 45.96 -22.09
CA ASN A 66 -18.85 45.92 -22.83
C ASN A 66 -18.03 47.20 -22.65
N LEU A 67 -18.68 48.36 -22.50
CA LEU A 67 -18.00 49.61 -22.18
C LEU A 67 -17.37 49.55 -20.77
N GLY A 68 -18.05 48.96 -19.77
CA GLY A 68 -17.48 48.68 -18.48
C GLY A 68 -16.26 47.74 -18.55
N VAL A 69 -16.31 46.70 -19.39
CA VAL A 69 -15.15 45.80 -19.62
C VAL A 69 -13.99 46.58 -20.23
N LEU A 70 -14.22 47.40 -21.24
CA LEU A 70 -13.22 48.26 -21.90
C LEU A 70 -12.55 49.19 -20.89
N LEU A 71 -13.35 49.92 -20.11
CA LEU A 71 -12.85 50.87 -19.09
C LEU A 71 -12.02 50.16 -18.03
N HIS A 72 -12.46 48.98 -17.58
CA HIS A 72 -11.69 48.17 -16.64
C HIS A 72 -10.32 47.74 -17.22
N GLN A 73 -10.27 47.33 -18.48
CA GLN A 73 -8.99 46.97 -19.16
C GLN A 73 -8.04 48.18 -19.27
N ARG A 74 -8.57 49.40 -19.35
CA ARG A 74 -7.79 50.64 -19.31
C ARG A 74 -7.40 51.11 -17.91
N GLY A 75 -7.86 50.40 -16.87
CA GLY A 75 -7.59 50.77 -15.47
C GLY A 75 -8.59 51.74 -14.85
N TYR A 76 -9.66 52.15 -15.54
CA TYR A 76 -10.72 53.02 -15.02
C TYR A 76 -11.79 52.18 -14.28
N ALA A 77 -11.38 51.57 -13.16
CA ALA A 77 -12.20 50.59 -12.44
C ALA A 77 -13.52 51.18 -11.89
N GLU A 78 -13.53 52.42 -11.44
CA GLU A 78 -14.74 53.09 -10.89
C GLU A 78 -15.74 53.40 -11.99
N GLU A 79 -15.29 53.99 -13.09
CA GLU A 79 -16.17 54.22 -14.25
C GLU A 79 -16.72 52.91 -14.81
N ALA A 80 -15.91 51.86 -14.84
CA ALA A 80 -16.33 50.54 -15.27
C ALA A 80 -17.48 50.03 -14.37
N ALA A 81 -17.36 50.19 -13.05
CA ALA A 81 -18.37 49.77 -12.09
C ALA A 81 -19.70 50.53 -12.28
N ASP A 82 -19.64 51.84 -12.60
CA ASP A 82 -20.83 52.61 -12.88
C ASP A 82 -21.57 52.12 -14.13
N TRP A 83 -20.85 51.85 -15.21
CA TRP A 83 -21.44 51.27 -16.43
C TRP A 83 -21.96 49.84 -16.21
N TRP A 84 -21.26 49.02 -15.43
CA TRP A 84 -21.78 47.71 -15.07
C TRP A 84 -23.03 47.81 -14.21
N ARG A 85 -23.13 48.82 -13.31
CA ARG A 85 -24.33 49.05 -12.51
C ARG A 85 -25.51 49.42 -13.40
N VAL A 86 -25.33 50.34 -14.36
CA VAL A 86 -26.34 50.69 -15.34
C VAL A 86 -26.84 49.49 -16.13
N ALA A 87 -25.89 48.69 -16.65
CA ALA A 87 -26.22 47.47 -17.40
C ALA A 87 -26.91 46.40 -16.53
N ALA A 88 -26.44 46.20 -15.27
CA ALA A 88 -27.01 45.23 -14.34
C ALA A 88 -28.45 45.58 -13.93
N VAL A 89 -28.72 46.85 -13.62
CA VAL A 89 -30.09 47.36 -13.35
C VAL A 89 -31.00 47.18 -14.57
N ALA A 90 -30.45 47.32 -15.78
CA ALA A 90 -31.16 47.01 -17.03
C ALA A 90 -31.31 45.50 -17.31
N GLY A 91 -30.91 44.62 -16.36
CA GLY A 91 -31.07 43.17 -16.44
C GLY A 91 -29.95 42.43 -17.18
N SER A 92 -28.75 43.02 -17.25
CA SER A 92 -27.57 42.29 -17.78
C SER A 92 -26.95 41.41 -16.71
N ALA A 93 -27.15 40.10 -16.79
CA ALA A 93 -26.58 39.14 -15.86
C ALA A 93 -25.04 39.11 -15.91
N ALA A 94 -24.44 39.37 -17.07
CA ALA A 94 -23.00 39.48 -17.21
C ALA A 94 -22.43 40.72 -16.51
N ALA A 95 -23.12 41.86 -16.63
CA ALA A 95 -22.74 43.08 -15.92
C ALA A 95 -22.87 42.92 -14.38
N ALA A 96 -23.94 42.30 -13.91
CA ALA A 96 -24.13 41.98 -12.48
C ALA A 96 -22.98 41.09 -11.97
N HIS A 97 -22.52 40.11 -12.75
CA HIS A 97 -21.33 39.32 -12.41
C HIS A 97 -20.05 40.18 -12.34
N SER A 98 -19.81 41.03 -13.34
CA SER A 98 -18.63 41.91 -13.36
C SER A 98 -18.61 42.88 -12.18
N LEU A 99 -19.78 43.48 -11.87
CA LEU A 99 -19.96 44.38 -10.74
C LEU A 99 -19.76 43.64 -9.39
N GLY A 100 -20.32 42.45 -9.26
CA GLY A 100 -20.10 41.61 -8.07
C GLY A 100 -18.64 41.25 -7.85
N ARG A 101 -17.90 40.90 -8.91
CA ARG A 101 -16.44 40.70 -8.83
C ARG A 101 -15.71 41.98 -8.41
N HIS A 102 -16.02 43.12 -9.00
CA HIS A 102 -15.42 44.39 -8.64
C HIS A 102 -15.58 44.70 -7.13
N HIS A 103 -16.78 44.54 -6.55
CA HIS A 103 -17.02 44.74 -5.13
C HIS A 103 -16.26 43.71 -4.27
N ARG A 104 -16.17 42.45 -4.71
CA ARG A 104 -15.39 41.40 -4.01
C ARG A 104 -13.90 41.74 -3.95
N GLU A 105 -13.32 42.20 -5.06
CA GLU A 105 -11.90 42.61 -5.14
C GLU A 105 -11.59 43.79 -4.19
N ARG A 106 -12.59 44.60 -3.85
CA ARG A 106 -12.49 45.71 -2.89
C ARG A 106 -12.83 45.30 -1.44
N GLY A 107 -13.19 44.06 -1.19
CA GLY A 107 -13.58 43.58 0.13
C GLY A 107 -15.01 43.92 0.54
N ASP A 108 -15.83 44.52 -0.36
CA ASP A 108 -17.25 44.79 -0.12
C ASP A 108 -18.07 43.52 -0.43
N GLU A 109 -17.96 42.54 0.47
CA GLU A 109 -18.61 41.26 0.30
C GLU A 109 -20.15 41.31 0.30
N PRO A 110 -20.83 42.16 1.12
CA PRO A 110 -22.31 42.26 1.08
C PRO A 110 -22.83 42.71 -0.28
N THR A 111 -22.21 43.75 -0.87
CA THR A 111 -22.59 44.22 -2.19
C THR A 111 -22.19 43.23 -3.29
N ALA A 112 -21.05 42.59 -3.16
CA ALA A 112 -20.62 41.49 -4.05
C ALA A 112 -21.64 40.34 -4.05
N HIS A 113 -22.07 39.90 -2.87
CA HIS A 113 -23.09 38.86 -2.72
C HIS A 113 -24.41 39.24 -3.42
N TYR A 114 -24.88 40.47 -3.23
CA TYR A 114 -26.11 40.94 -3.87
C TYR A 114 -26.03 40.81 -5.40
N TRP A 115 -24.98 41.38 -6.01
CA TRP A 115 -24.85 41.38 -7.47
C TRP A 115 -24.55 40.01 -8.06
N LEU A 116 -23.74 39.19 -7.39
CA LEU A 116 -23.47 37.82 -7.82
C LEU A 116 -24.75 36.98 -7.76
N ARG A 117 -25.58 37.17 -6.73
CA ARG A 117 -26.86 36.48 -6.61
C ARG A 117 -27.82 36.87 -7.73
N GLN A 118 -27.94 38.16 -8.04
CA GLN A 118 -28.74 38.63 -9.17
C GLN A 118 -28.27 38.03 -10.51
N SER A 119 -26.96 37.94 -10.69
CA SER A 119 -26.38 37.31 -11.86
C SER A 119 -26.68 35.79 -11.93
N ALA A 120 -26.55 35.10 -10.81
CA ALA A 120 -26.81 33.65 -10.71
C ALA A 120 -28.28 33.29 -10.94
N GLU A 121 -29.20 34.04 -10.30
CA GLU A 121 -30.65 33.88 -10.47
C GLU A 121 -31.10 34.17 -11.91
N SER A 122 -30.43 35.11 -12.60
CA SER A 122 -30.60 35.33 -14.05
C SER A 122 -29.97 34.26 -14.94
N GLY A 123 -29.42 33.19 -14.36
CA GLY A 123 -28.89 32.06 -15.07
C GLY A 123 -27.48 32.23 -15.64
N HIS A 124 -26.73 33.25 -15.24
CA HIS A 124 -25.35 33.43 -15.69
C HIS A 124 -24.40 32.44 -15.03
N VAL A 125 -23.72 31.64 -15.85
CA VAL A 125 -22.88 30.51 -15.38
C VAL A 125 -21.75 30.98 -14.46
N LEU A 126 -21.03 32.05 -14.89
CA LEU A 126 -19.93 32.60 -14.09
C LEU A 126 -20.43 33.27 -12.82
N GLY A 127 -21.65 33.88 -12.86
CA GLY A 127 -22.30 34.46 -11.69
C GLY A 127 -22.65 33.40 -10.63
N ALA A 128 -23.21 32.29 -11.08
CA ALA A 128 -23.53 31.17 -10.19
C ALA A 128 -22.26 30.57 -9.55
N TYR A 129 -21.19 30.37 -10.36
CA TYR A 129 -19.92 29.93 -9.84
C TYR A 129 -19.29 30.90 -8.84
N ALA A 130 -19.26 32.19 -9.17
CA ALA A 130 -18.66 33.21 -8.30
C ALA A 130 -19.45 33.39 -6.99
N LEU A 131 -20.79 33.28 -7.02
CA LEU A 131 -21.64 33.28 -5.82
C LEU A 131 -21.34 32.06 -4.95
N ALA A 132 -21.26 30.87 -5.55
CA ALA A 132 -20.94 29.63 -4.84
C ALA A 132 -19.56 29.70 -4.16
N ASP A 133 -18.55 30.21 -4.86
CA ASP A 133 -17.21 30.41 -4.34
C ASP A 133 -17.16 31.44 -3.18
N LEU A 134 -17.96 32.49 -3.25
CA LEU A 134 -18.12 33.46 -2.15
C LEU A 134 -18.79 32.83 -0.93
N LEU A 135 -19.87 32.07 -1.12
CA LEU A 135 -20.57 31.37 -0.03
C LEU A 135 -19.66 30.30 0.62
N GLU A 136 -18.89 29.52 -0.18
CA GLU A 136 -17.93 28.56 0.35
C GLU A 136 -16.84 29.25 1.19
N HIS A 137 -16.31 30.39 0.71
CA HIS A 137 -15.32 31.19 1.44
C HIS A 137 -15.82 31.67 2.79
N ARG A 138 -17.10 32.06 2.87
CA ARG A 138 -17.76 32.55 4.10
C ARG A 138 -18.25 31.41 5.00
N GLY A 139 -18.17 30.14 4.55
CA GLY A 139 -18.73 29.01 5.26
C GLY A 139 -20.27 29.02 5.33
N GLU A 140 -20.92 29.75 4.42
CA GLU A 140 -22.39 29.87 4.36
C GLU A 140 -22.98 28.67 3.57
N GLY A 141 -24.20 28.27 3.95
CA GLY A 141 -24.93 27.22 3.24
C GLY A 141 -25.33 27.62 1.82
N GLY A 142 -25.67 26.62 0.98
CA GLY A 142 -26.19 26.84 -0.38
C GLY A 142 -25.12 26.95 -1.48
N ALA A 143 -23.83 26.95 -1.13
CA ALA A 143 -22.73 26.97 -2.13
C ALA A 143 -22.83 25.83 -3.13
N GLU A 144 -23.14 24.62 -2.68
CA GLU A 144 -23.23 23.43 -3.52
C GLU A 144 -24.33 23.55 -4.59
N GLU A 145 -25.48 24.10 -4.25
CA GLU A 145 -26.57 24.27 -5.20
C GLU A 145 -26.17 25.16 -6.38
N TRP A 146 -25.46 26.25 -6.10
CA TRP A 146 -24.96 27.15 -7.11
C TRP A 146 -23.79 26.59 -7.90
N PHE A 147 -22.89 25.81 -7.28
CA PHE A 147 -21.88 25.04 -8.03
C PHE A 147 -22.55 24.03 -8.97
N ARG A 148 -23.59 23.33 -8.50
CA ARG A 148 -24.34 22.37 -9.32
C ARG A 148 -25.02 23.06 -10.50
N ALA A 149 -25.69 24.17 -10.27
CA ALA A 149 -26.32 24.97 -11.32
C ALA A 149 -25.30 25.46 -12.39
N ALA A 150 -24.11 25.87 -11.96
CA ALA A 150 -23.04 26.26 -12.89
C ALA A 150 -22.45 25.04 -13.63
N ALA A 151 -22.28 23.92 -12.94
CA ALA A 151 -21.74 22.67 -13.52
C ALA A 151 -22.66 22.09 -14.59
N GLU A 152 -23.97 22.03 -14.35
CA GLU A 152 -24.99 21.59 -15.32
C GLU A 152 -24.92 22.39 -16.62
N ARG A 153 -24.62 23.69 -16.51
CA ARG A 153 -24.44 24.58 -17.67
C ARG A 153 -23.03 24.56 -18.25
N GLY A 154 -22.18 23.65 -17.79
CA GLY A 154 -20.89 23.37 -18.40
C GLY A 154 -19.67 24.02 -17.77
N HIS A 155 -19.78 24.64 -16.61
CA HIS A 155 -18.61 25.22 -15.94
C HIS A 155 -17.71 24.11 -15.36
N ARG A 156 -16.52 23.94 -15.94
CA ARG A 156 -15.61 22.81 -15.59
C ARG A 156 -15.14 22.84 -14.14
N GLU A 157 -14.81 24.02 -13.61
CA GLU A 157 -14.36 24.17 -12.22
C GLU A 157 -15.51 23.88 -11.23
N ALA A 158 -16.74 24.35 -11.53
CA ALA A 158 -17.90 24.04 -10.71
C ALA A 158 -18.18 22.53 -10.65
N ALA A 159 -18.09 21.84 -11.80
CA ALA A 159 -18.24 20.39 -11.84
C ALA A 159 -17.18 19.66 -10.99
N TYR A 160 -15.94 20.13 -11.01
CA TYR A 160 -14.88 19.61 -10.13
C TYR A 160 -15.19 19.86 -8.64
N ARG A 161 -15.68 21.08 -8.29
CA ARG A 161 -16.07 21.41 -6.90
C ARG A 161 -17.23 20.53 -6.41
N VAL A 162 -18.29 20.36 -7.23
CA VAL A 162 -19.40 19.44 -6.91
C VAL A 162 -18.88 18.01 -6.69
N ALA A 163 -18.02 17.51 -7.60
CA ALA A 163 -17.44 16.19 -7.47
C ALA A 163 -16.67 16.01 -6.16
N ARG A 164 -15.90 17.02 -5.76
CA ARG A 164 -15.15 17.02 -4.50
C ARG A 164 -16.07 17.00 -3.28
N LEU A 165 -17.08 17.87 -3.25
CA LEU A 165 -18.05 17.95 -2.15
C LEU A 165 -18.86 16.64 -2.03
N THR A 166 -19.29 16.07 -3.16
CA THR A 166 -19.99 14.79 -3.16
C THR A 166 -19.08 13.65 -2.70
N GLY A 167 -17.80 13.67 -3.09
CA GLY A 167 -16.79 12.69 -2.63
C GLY A 167 -16.54 12.73 -1.13
N THR A 168 -16.40 13.93 -0.54
CA THR A 168 -16.23 14.06 0.92
C THR A 168 -17.48 13.61 1.68
N ARG A 169 -18.70 13.85 1.13
CA ARG A 169 -19.93 13.29 1.72
C ARG A 169 -19.99 11.76 1.62
N ALA A 170 -19.49 11.19 0.53
CA ALA A 170 -19.40 9.74 0.39
C ALA A 170 -18.47 9.10 1.43
N GLU A 171 -17.36 9.77 1.77
CA GLU A 171 -16.43 9.32 2.81
C GLU A 171 -17.05 9.34 4.20
N ALA A 172 -17.91 10.32 4.49
CA ALA A 172 -18.60 10.49 5.77
C ALA A 172 -19.92 9.70 5.88
N ALA A 173 -20.41 9.11 4.78
CA ALA A 173 -21.73 8.49 4.74
C ALA A 173 -21.68 7.05 5.31
N GLU A 174 -22.56 6.77 6.27
CA GLU A 174 -22.79 5.42 6.80
C GLU A 174 -23.64 4.56 5.83
N SER A 175 -24.51 5.20 5.05
CA SER A 175 -25.36 4.55 4.05
C SER A 175 -25.39 5.33 2.73
N GLY A 176 -25.63 4.66 1.60
CA GLY A 176 -25.68 5.29 0.28
C GLY A 176 -24.33 5.72 -0.30
N ARG A 177 -23.23 5.33 0.31
CA ARG A 177 -21.84 5.68 -0.10
C ARG A 177 -21.58 5.39 -1.58
N ALA A 178 -21.95 4.22 -2.04
CA ALA A 178 -21.72 3.82 -3.43
C ALA A 178 -22.49 4.68 -4.46
N GLU A 179 -23.59 5.27 -4.06
CA GLU A 179 -24.39 6.18 -4.90
C GLU A 179 -23.71 7.54 -5.03
N LEU A 180 -23.24 8.07 -3.90
CA LEU A 180 -22.48 9.32 -3.83
C LEU A 180 -21.13 9.21 -4.58
N GLU A 181 -20.43 8.07 -4.46
CA GLU A 181 -19.20 7.82 -5.22
C GLU A 181 -19.45 7.81 -6.74
N ARG A 182 -20.54 7.19 -7.20
CA ARG A 182 -20.95 7.20 -8.62
C ARG A 182 -21.35 8.60 -9.09
N GLU A 183 -22.00 9.38 -8.23
CA GLU A 183 -22.34 10.77 -8.55
C GLU A 183 -21.07 11.63 -8.66
N ALA A 184 -20.14 11.51 -7.72
CA ALA A 184 -18.86 12.21 -7.75
C ALA A 184 -18.06 11.87 -9.02
N GLU A 185 -18.00 10.59 -9.37
CA GLU A 185 -17.34 10.13 -10.61
C GLU A 185 -17.94 10.77 -11.86
N ARG A 186 -19.27 10.83 -11.96
CA ARG A 186 -19.95 11.49 -13.10
C ARG A 186 -19.54 12.95 -13.24
N TRP A 187 -19.45 13.67 -12.13
CA TRP A 187 -19.03 15.06 -12.13
C TRP A 187 -17.53 15.21 -12.46
N TYR A 188 -16.66 14.34 -11.93
CA TYR A 188 -15.24 14.31 -12.33
C TYR A 188 -15.10 14.05 -13.83
N ARG A 189 -15.85 13.08 -14.39
CA ARG A 189 -15.83 12.77 -15.84
C ARG A 189 -16.29 13.96 -16.67
N GLN A 190 -17.33 14.65 -16.25
CA GLN A 190 -17.81 15.86 -16.92
C GLN A 190 -16.78 17.01 -16.89
N ALA A 191 -16.14 17.24 -15.75
CA ALA A 191 -15.10 18.26 -15.61
C ALA A 191 -13.86 17.91 -16.44
N ALA A 192 -13.40 16.65 -16.38
CA ALA A 192 -12.25 16.16 -17.12
C ALA A 192 -12.45 16.25 -18.63
N ALA A 193 -13.63 15.87 -19.14
CA ALA A 193 -14.00 16.00 -20.55
C ALA A 193 -13.96 17.46 -21.07
N ARG A 194 -14.05 18.44 -20.16
CA ARG A 194 -13.92 19.87 -20.47
C ARG A 194 -12.51 20.43 -20.19
N GLY A 195 -11.51 19.56 -20.03
CA GLY A 195 -10.11 19.95 -19.84
C GLY A 195 -9.79 20.44 -18.41
N HIS A 196 -10.46 19.89 -17.40
CA HIS A 196 -10.06 20.17 -16.01
C HIS A 196 -9.04 19.14 -15.55
N ARG A 197 -7.74 19.51 -15.56
CA ARG A 197 -6.61 18.61 -15.28
C ARG A 197 -6.73 17.85 -13.96
N ARG A 198 -7.07 18.53 -12.84
CA ARG A 198 -7.23 17.87 -11.54
C ARG A 198 -8.41 16.90 -11.49
N ALA A 199 -9.47 17.16 -12.26
CA ALA A 199 -10.58 16.22 -12.37
C ALA A 199 -10.16 14.96 -13.14
N ALA A 200 -9.38 15.10 -14.21
CA ALA A 200 -8.83 13.98 -14.96
C ALA A 200 -7.90 13.12 -14.09
N LEU A 201 -7.05 13.73 -13.26
CA LEU A 201 -6.23 13.01 -12.26
C LEU A 201 -7.12 12.20 -11.29
N ARG A 202 -8.13 12.85 -10.69
CA ARG A 202 -9.03 12.18 -9.74
C ARG A 202 -9.82 11.05 -10.37
N LEU A 203 -10.31 11.25 -11.60
CA LEU A 203 -10.99 10.21 -12.35
C LEU A 203 -10.06 9.02 -12.63
N GLY A 204 -8.82 9.28 -13.06
CA GLY A 204 -7.80 8.26 -13.21
C GLY A 204 -7.59 7.43 -11.94
N THR A 205 -7.48 8.10 -10.79
CA THR A 205 -7.32 7.42 -9.48
C THR A 205 -8.52 6.54 -9.12
N ILE A 206 -9.76 6.98 -9.44
CA ILE A 206 -10.98 6.18 -9.19
C ILE A 206 -10.97 4.93 -10.07
N LEU A 207 -10.66 5.09 -11.36
CA LEU A 207 -10.62 3.99 -12.33
C LEU A 207 -9.50 2.98 -12.00
N GLU A 208 -8.33 3.46 -11.58
CA GLU A 208 -7.21 2.62 -11.14
C GLU A 208 -7.59 1.74 -9.95
N ARG A 209 -8.23 2.31 -8.91
CA ARG A 209 -8.74 1.55 -7.75
C ARG A 209 -9.76 0.47 -8.16
N ARG A 210 -10.49 0.68 -9.25
CA ARG A 210 -11.45 -0.27 -9.80
C ARG A 210 -10.81 -1.32 -10.70
N GLY A 211 -9.52 -1.18 -11.01
CA GLY A 211 -8.78 -2.05 -11.92
C GLY A 211 -8.95 -1.71 -13.42
N GLU A 212 -9.59 -0.60 -13.75
CA GLU A 212 -9.81 -0.13 -15.13
C GLU A 212 -8.55 0.62 -15.65
N LEU A 213 -7.40 -0.07 -15.62
CA LEU A 213 -6.07 0.53 -15.81
C LEU A 213 -5.89 1.23 -17.18
N LYS A 214 -6.49 0.69 -18.23
CA LYS A 214 -6.39 1.30 -19.58
C LYS A 214 -7.09 2.65 -19.66
N GLU A 215 -8.25 2.78 -19.04
CA GLU A 215 -8.99 4.04 -19.02
C GLU A 215 -8.31 5.02 -18.05
N ALA A 216 -7.86 4.56 -16.89
CA ALA A 216 -7.09 5.35 -15.93
C ALA A 216 -5.85 5.97 -16.60
N GLY A 217 -5.08 5.19 -17.35
CA GLY A 217 -3.91 5.66 -18.08
C GLY A 217 -4.22 6.75 -19.11
N ARG A 218 -5.35 6.67 -19.80
CA ARG A 218 -5.79 7.73 -20.74
C ARG A 218 -6.07 9.05 -20.02
N TRP A 219 -6.73 9.00 -18.87
CA TRP A 219 -7.03 10.18 -18.09
C TRP A 219 -5.80 10.77 -17.42
N TYR A 220 -4.88 9.93 -16.92
CA TYR A 220 -3.60 10.39 -16.41
C TYR A 220 -2.76 11.06 -17.50
N LEU A 221 -2.71 10.46 -18.71
CA LEU A 221 -2.00 11.04 -19.84
C LEU A 221 -2.58 12.40 -20.25
N THR A 222 -3.90 12.53 -20.30
CA THR A 222 -4.56 13.80 -20.60
C THR A 222 -4.20 14.85 -19.54
N SER A 223 -4.31 14.51 -18.26
CA SER A 223 -4.00 15.39 -17.15
C SER A 223 -2.52 15.80 -17.12
N ALA A 224 -1.61 14.86 -17.38
CA ALA A 224 -0.17 15.09 -17.43
C ALA A 224 0.23 16.04 -18.58
N ARG A 225 -0.37 15.87 -19.75
CA ARG A 225 -0.17 16.78 -20.89
C ARG A 225 -0.67 18.20 -20.61
N ASP A 226 -1.71 18.33 -19.78
CA ASP A 226 -2.22 19.63 -19.31
C ASP A 226 -1.40 20.21 -18.14
N GLY A 227 -0.24 19.61 -17.82
CA GLY A 227 0.71 20.12 -16.82
C GLY A 227 0.31 19.82 -15.37
N GLU A 228 -0.26 18.66 -15.08
CA GLU A 228 -0.48 18.21 -13.69
C GLU A 228 0.62 17.20 -13.29
N PRO A 229 1.61 17.58 -12.43
CA PRO A 229 2.75 16.74 -12.13
C PRO A 229 2.37 15.41 -11.47
N ARG A 230 1.36 15.43 -10.59
CA ARG A 230 0.85 14.24 -9.92
C ARG A 230 0.26 13.22 -10.90
N ALA A 231 -0.30 13.68 -12.01
CA ALA A 231 -0.83 12.79 -13.04
C ALA A 231 0.30 12.15 -13.84
N ALA A 232 1.36 12.90 -14.14
CA ALA A 232 2.56 12.36 -14.78
C ALA A 232 3.25 11.34 -13.87
N CYS A 233 3.32 11.61 -12.57
CA CYS A 233 3.82 10.67 -11.56
C CYS A 233 2.99 9.37 -11.53
N ALA A 234 1.65 9.48 -11.43
CA ALA A 234 0.75 8.32 -11.43
C ALA A 234 0.83 7.51 -12.72
N LEU A 235 0.92 8.19 -13.89
CA LEU A 235 1.12 7.53 -15.17
C LEU A 235 2.42 6.73 -15.21
N GLY A 236 3.50 7.28 -14.67
CA GLY A 236 4.77 6.58 -14.56
C GLY A 236 4.67 5.28 -13.75
N PHE A 237 3.97 5.30 -12.61
CA PHE A 237 3.73 4.08 -11.84
C PHE A 237 2.93 3.05 -12.61
N LEU A 238 1.88 3.48 -13.30
CA LEU A 238 1.04 2.58 -14.10
C LEU A 238 1.80 1.96 -15.28
N LEU A 239 2.68 2.70 -15.91
CA LEU A 239 3.54 2.22 -17.00
C LEU A 239 4.58 1.22 -16.48
N ARG A 240 5.23 1.50 -15.35
CA ARG A 240 6.15 0.56 -14.70
C ARG A 240 5.45 -0.77 -14.38
N ASP A 241 4.26 -0.71 -13.81
CA ASP A 241 3.49 -1.92 -13.44
C ASP A 241 3.02 -2.69 -14.70
N ALA A 242 2.94 -2.02 -15.85
CA ALA A 242 2.72 -2.64 -17.16
C ALA A 242 4.01 -3.16 -17.82
N GLY A 243 5.19 -2.97 -17.19
CA GLY A 243 6.49 -3.40 -17.71
C GLY A 243 7.18 -2.40 -18.66
N ASP A 244 6.63 -1.20 -18.83
CA ASP A 244 7.23 -0.14 -19.67
C ASP A 244 8.01 0.86 -18.78
N GLU A 245 9.19 0.42 -18.32
CA GLU A 245 10.05 1.22 -17.46
C GLU A 245 10.63 2.46 -18.17
N GLU A 246 10.87 2.37 -19.47
CA GLU A 246 11.45 3.49 -20.24
C GLU A 246 10.47 4.66 -20.32
N SER A 247 9.21 4.38 -20.65
CA SER A 247 8.16 5.41 -20.64
C SER A 247 7.87 5.92 -19.22
N ALA A 248 7.92 5.05 -18.21
CA ALA A 248 7.73 5.44 -16.81
C ALA A 248 8.81 6.45 -16.38
N GLU A 249 10.07 6.20 -16.70
CA GLU A 249 11.19 7.10 -16.41
C GLU A 249 11.00 8.49 -17.02
N VAL A 250 10.55 8.56 -18.28
CA VAL A 250 10.28 9.84 -18.95
C VAL A 250 9.22 10.66 -18.22
N TRP A 251 8.09 10.03 -17.85
CA TRP A 251 7.01 10.72 -17.13
C TRP A 251 7.39 11.09 -15.70
N TRP A 252 8.13 10.25 -14.99
CA TRP A 252 8.64 10.60 -13.67
C TRP A 252 9.63 11.74 -13.71
N ARG A 253 10.51 11.79 -14.74
CA ARG A 253 11.46 12.90 -14.90
C ARG A 253 10.71 14.21 -15.13
N GLN A 254 9.72 14.22 -16.02
CA GLN A 254 8.88 15.40 -16.22
C GLN A 254 8.19 15.83 -14.92
N ALA A 255 7.58 14.90 -14.20
CA ALA A 255 6.90 15.20 -12.94
C ALA A 255 7.87 15.73 -11.86
N ALA A 256 9.07 15.16 -11.76
CA ALA A 256 10.10 15.59 -10.82
C ALA A 256 10.64 16.99 -11.16
N ASP A 257 10.83 17.30 -12.44
CA ASP A 257 11.24 18.63 -12.92
C ASP A 257 10.15 19.68 -12.59
N ASP A 258 8.89 19.28 -12.60
CA ASP A 258 7.73 20.09 -12.18
C ASP A 258 7.51 20.10 -10.65
N GLY A 259 8.42 19.50 -9.86
CA GLY A 259 8.46 19.55 -8.40
C GLY A 259 7.70 18.42 -7.69
N ASP A 260 7.35 17.32 -8.37
CA ASP A 260 6.74 16.17 -7.69
C ASP A 260 7.79 15.30 -6.99
N GLY A 261 7.82 15.36 -5.66
CA GLY A 261 8.78 14.61 -4.84
C GLY A 261 8.59 13.09 -4.90
N ASN A 262 7.38 12.59 -5.16
CA ASN A 262 7.14 11.16 -5.30
C ASN A 262 7.73 10.62 -6.61
N ALA A 263 7.65 11.40 -7.68
CA ALA A 263 8.29 11.07 -8.95
C ALA A 263 9.82 11.05 -8.83
N ALA A 264 10.40 12.05 -8.14
CA ALA A 264 11.83 12.05 -7.86
C ALA A 264 12.24 10.83 -7.03
N ASN A 265 11.45 10.46 -6.02
CA ASN A 265 11.71 9.26 -5.23
C ASN A 265 11.60 7.97 -6.07
N ALA A 266 10.64 7.89 -7.00
CA ALA A 266 10.49 6.76 -7.92
C ALA A 266 11.70 6.64 -8.88
N LEU A 267 12.20 7.76 -9.40
CA LEU A 267 13.45 7.79 -10.19
C LEU A 267 14.64 7.31 -9.37
N GLY A 268 14.73 7.75 -8.11
CA GLY A 268 15.76 7.28 -7.20
C GLY A 268 15.74 5.76 -7.03
N ALA A 269 14.56 5.18 -6.86
CA ALA A 269 14.38 3.73 -6.75
C ALA A 269 14.76 3.01 -8.05
N LEU A 270 14.32 3.50 -9.21
CA LEU A 270 14.65 2.95 -10.52
C LEU A 270 16.17 2.92 -10.75
N HIS A 271 16.87 4.01 -10.46
CA HIS A 271 18.32 4.07 -10.61
C HIS A 271 19.04 3.19 -9.57
N ALA A 272 18.49 3.04 -8.37
CA ALA A 272 19.03 2.13 -7.35
C ALA A 272 18.93 0.67 -7.79
N ASP A 273 17.81 0.25 -8.37
CA ASP A 273 17.59 -1.10 -8.90
C ASP A 273 18.55 -1.42 -10.08
N ARG A 274 18.87 -0.41 -10.89
CA ARG A 274 19.89 -0.51 -11.96
C ARG A 274 21.34 -0.47 -11.45
N GLY A 275 21.54 -0.28 -10.14
CA GLY A 275 22.87 -0.15 -9.54
C GLY A 275 23.54 1.21 -9.75
N GLU A 276 22.85 2.18 -10.27
CA GLU A 276 23.33 3.54 -10.56
C GLU A 276 23.29 4.43 -9.31
N ARG A 277 24.09 4.08 -8.32
CA ARG A 277 24.07 4.63 -6.96
C ARG A 277 24.12 6.15 -6.88
N GLN A 278 24.95 6.81 -7.71
CA GLN A 278 25.09 8.26 -7.70
C GLN A 278 23.86 8.97 -8.26
N ALA A 279 23.21 8.39 -9.27
CA ALA A 279 21.96 8.90 -9.82
C ALA A 279 20.84 8.73 -8.80
N ALA A 280 20.74 7.56 -8.16
CA ALA A 280 19.77 7.28 -7.10
C ALA A 280 19.90 8.29 -5.94
N GLU A 281 21.12 8.52 -5.45
CA GLU A 281 21.37 9.47 -4.36
C GLU A 281 20.93 10.90 -4.73
N ARG A 282 21.19 11.36 -5.95
CA ARG A 282 20.75 12.68 -6.43
C ARG A 282 19.23 12.81 -6.49
N TRP A 283 18.54 11.78 -6.99
CA TRP A 283 17.09 11.81 -7.10
C TRP A 283 16.39 11.70 -5.74
N TYR A 284 16.93 10.92 -4.80
CA TYR A 284 16.40 10.89 -3.44
C TYR A 284 16.59 12.22 -2.69
N LEU A 285 17.71 12.93 -2.93
CA LEU A 285 17.91 14.29 -2.42
C LEU A 285 16.90 15.26 -3.03
N ALA A 286 16.67 15.20 -4.34
CA ALA A 286 15.66 16.01 -5.00
C ALA A 286 14.24 15.72 -4.46
N ALA A 287 13.94 14.46 -4.15
CA ALA A 287 12.68 14.09 -3.51
C ALA A 287 12.50 14.76 -2.14
N LEU A 288 13.57 14.80 -1.34
CA LEU A 288 13.57 15.48 -0.04
C LEU A 288 13.39 17.00 -0.15
N ASP A 289 14.02 17.61 -1.14
CA ASP A 289 13.89 19.05 -1.40
C ASP A 289 12.47 19.41 -1.85
N ALA A 290 11.81 18.47 -2.54
CA ALA A 290 10.38 18.57 -2.92
C ALA A 290 9.41 18.14 -1.80
N GLY A 291 9.90 17.86 -0.58
CA GLY A 291 9.07 17.52 0.57
C GLY A 291 8.58 16.06 0.64
N CYS A 292 9.23 15.13 -0.08
CA CYS A 292 8.93 13.70 0.01
C CYS A 292 9.85 13.02 1.04
N ASP A 293 9.37 12.78 2.25
CA ASP A 293 10.15 12.18 3.34
C ASP A 293 10.60 10.73 3.08
N ASN A 294 9.97 10.02 2.15
CA ASN A 294 10.40 8.69 1.70
C ASN A 294 11.84 8.72 1.14
N GLY A 295 12.27 9.85 0.57
CA GLY A 295 13.64 10.05 0.10
C GLY A 295 14.67 9.87 1.21
N ALA A 296 14.38 10.31 2.44
CA ALA A 296 15.29 10.11 3.58
C ALA A 296 15.45 8.64 3.95
N PHE A 297 14.34 7.89 3.98
CA PHE A 297 14.39 6.45 4.25
C PHE A 297 15.19 5.71 3.19
N ASN A 298 14.94 6.00 1.92
CA ASN A 298 15.63 5.37 0.79
C ASN A 298 17.13 5.73 0.73
N LEU A 299 17.51 6.97 1.08
CA LEU A 299 18.92 7.35 1.27
C LEU A 299 19.57 6.56 2.40
N GLY A 300 18.84 6.34 3.48
CA GLY A 300 19.29 5.50 4.59
C GLY A 300 19.57 4.07 4.12
N LEU A 301 18.67 3.47 3.35
CA LEU A 301 18.84 2.14 2.75
C LEU A 301 20.05 2.10 1.81
N LEU A 302 20.19 3.10 0.94
CA LEU A 302 21.31 3.20 0.01
C LEU A 302 22.65 3.30 0.74
N CYS A 303 22.73 4.11 1.80
CA CYS A 303 23.91 4.24 2.64
C CYS A 303 24.23 2.96 3.40
N ALA A 304 23.22 2.30 3.96
CA ALA A 304 23.38 1.03 4.67
C ALA A 304 23.91 -0.08 3.76
N ALA A 305 23.38 -0.21 2.54
CA ALA A 305 23.85 -1.16 1.52
C ALA A 305 25.31 -0.91 1.09
N GLN A 306 25.83 0.31 1.29
CA GLN A 306 27.22 0.69 1.02
C GLN A 306 28.12 0.60 2.25
N GLY A 307 27.62 0.14 3.40
CA GLY A 307 28.36 0.12 4.65
C GLY A 307 28.59 1.50 5.29
N ARG A 308 27.97 2.56 4.77
CA ARG A 308 28.03 3.93 5.31
C ARG A 308 27.09 4.10 6.52
N THR A 309 27.30 3.29 7.56
CA THR A 309 26.37 3.13 8.70
C THR A 309 26.05 4.45 9.41
N ALA A 310 27.05 5.33 9.61
CA ALA A 310 26.84 6.62 10.27
C ALA A 310 25.93 7.56 9.46
N GLN A 311 26.03 7.53 8.13
CA GLN A 311 25.16 8.32 7.26
C GLN A 311 23.77 7.69 7.18
N ALA A 312 23.67 6.36 7.13
CA ALA A 312 22.40 5.66 7.18
C ALA A 312 21.61 6.02 8.45
N GLU A 313 22.28 6.06 9.61
CA GLU A 313 21.66 6.48 10.86
C GLU A 313 21.10 7.90 10.80
N GLN A 314 21.83 8.85 10.23
CA GLN A 314 21.37 10.24 10.09
C GLN A 314 20.10 10.32 9.22
N TRP A 315 20.08 9.59 8.09
CA TRP A 315 18.95 9.58 7.18
C TRP A 315 17.74 8.87 7.78
N TYR A 316 17.92 7.73 8.44
CA TYR A 316 16.84 7.05 9.15
C TYR A 316 16.28 7.89 10.29
N ARG A 317 17.15 8.62 11.02
CA ARG A 317 16.72 9.54 12.07
C ARG A 317 15.85 10.68 11.49
N ARG A 318 16.26 11.26 10.36
CA ARG A 318 15.46 12.27 9.65
C ARG A 318 14.09 11.72 9.24
N ALA A 319 14.05 10.54 8.62
CA ALA A 319 12.82 9.88 8.26
C ALA A 319 11.92 9.60 9.48
N ALA A 320 12.51 9.10 10.58
CA ALA A 320 11.80 8.79 11.81
C ALA A 320 11.19 10.04 12.48
N TYR A 321 11.89 11.18 12.46
CA TYR A 321 11.35 12.45 12.94
C TYR A 321 10.20 12.96 12.06
N ALA A 322 10.26 12.75 10.75
CA ALA A 322 9.18 13.06 9.82
C ALA A 322 7.96 12.11 9.95
N GLY A 323 8.05 11.10 10.82
CA GLY A 323 6.95 10.15 11.07
C GLY A 323 6.97 8.92 10.16
N HIS A 324 8.04 8.70 9.41
CA HIS A 324 8.17 7.51 8.56
C HIS A 324 8.38 6.26 9.42
N ARG A 325 7.37 5.40 9.50
CA ARG A 325 7.37 4.24 10.42
C ARG A 325 8.49 3.24 10.11
N GLU A 326 8.75 2.93 8.83
CA GLU A 326 9.82 2.02 8.42
C GLU A 326 11.21 2.64 8.69
N GLY A 327 11.33 3.97 8.56
CA GLY A 327 12.54 4.72 8.94
C GLY A 327 12.83 4.65 10.44
N ALA A 328 11.79 4.74 11.27
CA ALA A 328 11.92 4.58 12.73
C ALA A 328 12.32 3.14 13.11
N ASN A 329 11.72 2.12 12.46
CA ASN A 329 12.12 0.72 12.65
C ASN A 329 13.58 0.48 12.21
N ALA A 330 13.97 0.97 11.04
CA ALA A 330 15.33 0.81 10.54
C ALA A 330 16.37 1.49 11.45
N LEU A 331 16.06 2.68 11.98
CA LEU A 331 16.90 3.36 12.97
C LEU A 331 17.06 2.50 14.23
N ALA A 332 15.96 1.98 14.76
CA ALA A 332 15.96 1.15 15.96
C ALA A 332 16.77 -0.15 15.76
N VAL A 333 16.61 -0.81 14.62
CA VAL A 333 17.42 -2.00 14.25
C VAL A 333 18.91 -1.65 14.22
N LEU A 334 19.27 -0.52 13.63
CA LEU A 334 20.67 -0.08 13.54
C LEU A 334 21.26 0.24 14.92
N LEU A 335 20.50 0.90 15.80
CA LEU A 335 20.91 1.17 17.18
C LEU A 335 21.09 -0.15 17.96
N LEU A 336 20.17 -1.11 17.81
CA LEU A 336 20.26 -2.42 18.43
C LEU A 336 21.50 -3.21 17.96
N GLN A 337 21.82 -3.18 16.66
CA GLN A 337 23.04 -3.80 16.11
C GLN A 337 24.32 -3.20 16.70
N ARG A 338 24.30 -1.94 17.12
CA ARG A 338 25.41 -1.27 17.83
C ARG A 338 25.43 -1.52 19.34
N GLY A 339 24.49 -2.29 19.83
CA GLY A 339 24.36 -2.62 21.25
C GLY A 339 23.59 -1.57 22.08
N ASP A 340 23.02 -0.55 21.44
CA ASP A 340 22.21 0.48 22.11
C ASP A 340 20.73 0.06 22.12
N ALA A 341 20.42 -0.87 23.00
CA ALA A 341 19.05 -1.38 23.16
C ALA A 341 18.11 -0.37 23.83
N GLU A 342 18.65 0.54 24.67
CA GLU A 342 17.85 1.59 25.32
C GLU A 342 17.49 2.69 24.33
N GLY A 343 18.41 3.07 23.47
CA GLY A 343 18.15 4.05 22.39
C GLY A 343 17.23 3.49 21.30
N ALA A 344 17.20 2.17 21.08
CA ALA A 344 16.37 1.53 20.04
C ALA A 344 14.88 1.46 20.45
N GLU A 345 14.58 1.20 21.71
CA GLU A 345 13.23 0.94 22.21
C GLU A 345 12.21 2.05 21.88
N PRO A 346 12.49 3.35 22.10
CA PRO A 346 11.54 4.41 21.79
C PRO A 346 11.18 4.47 20.28
N TRP A 347 12.12 4.14 19.42
CA TRP A 347 11.92 4.14 17.97
C TRP A 347 11.12 2.92 17.52
N PHE A 348 11.36 1.74 18.08
CA PHE A 348 10.50 0.59 17.87
C PHE A 348 9.08 0.86 18.35
N SER A 349 8.88 1.45 19.54
CA SER A 349 7.56 1.82 20.05
C SER A 349 6.83 2.77 19.11
N LYS A 350 7.49 3.87 18.73
CA LYS A 350 6.92 4.86 17.80
C LYS A 350 6.52 4.22 16.47
N SER A 351 7.37 3.36 15.93
CA SER A 351 7.10 2.65 14.68
C SER A 351 5.94 1.65 14.82
N ALA A 352 5.91 0.87 15.90
CA ALA A 352 4.85 -0.09 16.18
C ALA A 352 3.50 0.59 16.42
N GLU A 353 3.47 1.72 17.14
CA GLU A 353 2.28 2.56 17.32
C GLU A 353 1.75 3.11 16.00
N ALA A 354 2.65 3.48 15.08
CA ALA A 354 2.32 3.88 13.72
C ALA A 354 1.89 2.71 12.81
N GLY A 355 1.81 1.47 13.35
CA GLY A 355 1.30 0.30 12.66
C GLY A 355 2.36 -0.53 11.91
N SER A 356 3.66 -0.35 12.21
CA SER A 356 4.69 -1.25 11.69
C SER A 356 4.64 -2.59 12.41
N VAL A 357 4.35 -3.64 11.65
CA VAL A 357 4.24 -5.02 12.15
C VAL A 357 5.61 -5.55 12.56
N ASP A 358 6.63 -5.25 11.75
CA ASP A 358 8.01 -5.65 12.02
C ASP A 358 8.57 -4.98 13.28
N ALA A 359 8.23 -3.69 13.49
CA ALA A 359 8.64 -2.99 14.71
C ALA A 359 8.00 -3.59 15.96
N ALA A 360 6.71 -3.96 15.90
CA ALA A 360 6.05 -4.64 16.99
C ALA A 360 6.70 -6.00 17.30
N PHE A 361 7.06 -6.76 16.28
CA PHE A 361 7.79 -8.02 16.45
C PHE A 361 9.18 -7.79 17.07
N ASN A 362 9.94 -6.82 16.54
CA ASN A 362 11.28 -6.49 17.06
C ASN A 362 11.23 -6.00 18.51
N LEU A 363 10.20 -5.23 18.88
CA LEU A 363 9.97 -4.79 20.25
C LEU A 363 9.67 -5.98 21.18
N GLY A 364 8.90 -6.96 20.68
CA GLY A 364 8.68 -8.22 21.37
C GLY A 364 9.99 -8.99 21.63
N ILE A 365 10.89 -9.05 20.64
CA ILE A 365 12.23 -9.65 20.80
C ILE A 365 13.04 -8.90 21.86
N LEU A 366 13.02 -7.57 21.82
CA LEU A 366 13.76 -6.73 22.76
C LEU A 366 13.33 -6.98 24.22
N HIS A 367 12.01 -7.01 24.48
CA HIS A 367 11.47 -7.31 25.81
C HIS A 367 11.76 -8.74 26.24
N ALA A 368 11.66 -9.72 25.33
CA ALA A 368 11.99 -11.11 25.61
C ALA A 368 13.47 -11.28 26.01
N ALA A 369 14.39 -10.58 25.34
CA ALA A 369 15.82 -10.60 25.66
C ALA A 369 16.13 -10.02 27.05
N ARG A 370 15.28 -9.12 27.56
CA ARG A 370 15.37 -8.56 28.93
C ARG A 370 14.65 -9.40 29.99
N GLY A 371 13.99 -10.48 29.60
CA GLY A 371 13.20 -11.32 30.51
C GLY A 371 11.82 -10.76 30.86
N ASP A 372 11.38 -9.69 30.19
CA ASP A 372 10.02 -9.15 30.35
C ASP A 372 9.05 -9.90 29.41
N GLU A 373 8.68 -11.10 29.86
CA GLU A 373 7.81 -11.98 29.07
C GLU A 373 6.41 -11.40 28.83
N ARG A 374 5.91 -10.54 29.75
CA ARG A 374 4.57 -9.93 29.62
C ARG A 374 4.53 -8.92 28.49
N SER A 375 5.47 -7.98 28.47
CA SER A 375 5.57 -6.99 27.41
C SER A 375 5.93 -7.63 26.07
N ALA A 376 6.84 -8.62 26.07
CA ALA A 376 7.18 -9.38 24.87
C ALA A 376 5.94 -10.05 24.25
N ARG A 377 5.15 -10.72 25.06
CA ARG A 377 3.91 -11.36 24.62
C ARG A 377 2.90 -10.37 24.04
N HIS A 378 2.68 -9.25 24.74
CA HIS A 378 1.78 -8.20 24.26
C HIS A 378 2.14 -7.74 22.84
N TRP A 379 3.42 -7.46 22.59
CA TRP A 379 3.88 -7.02 21.28
C TRP A 379 3.84 -8.12 20.23
N TYR A 380 4.16 -9.37 20.58
CA TYR A 380 4.00 -10.51 19.68
C TYR A 380 2.53 -10.75 19.30
N GLU A 381 1.60 -10.67 20.25
CA GLU A 381 0.16 -10.80 19.98
C GLU A 381 -0.32 -9.71 19.03
N ARG A 382 0.14 -8.47 19.21
CA ARG A 382 -0.18 -7.35 18.32
C ARG A 382 0.37 -7.55 16.91
N ALA A 383 1.61 -7.99 16.78
CA ALA A 383 2.21 -8.33 15.49
C ALA A 383 1.51 -9.52 14.82
N ALA A 384 1.19 -10.57 15.59
CA ALA A 384 0.48 -11.75 15.10
C ALA A 384 -0.94 -11.40 14.59
N ALA A 385 -1.66 -10.54 15.31
CA ALA A 385 -2.98 -10.05 14.90
C ALA A 385 -2.93 -9.28 13.55
N SER A 386 -1.78 -8.67 13.24
CA SER A 386 -1.51 -7.99 11.97
C SER A 386 -0.92 -8.92 10.89
N GLY A 387 -0.86 -10.22 11.12
CA GLY A 387 -0.44 -11.20 10.12
C GLY A 387 1.02 -11.65 10.18
N HIS A 388 1.81 -11.25 11.19
CA HIS A 388 3.22 -11.65 11.28
C HIS A 388 3.38 -13.11 11.72
N ALA A 389 3.81 -13.97 10.82
CA ALA A 389 3.91 -15.43 11.03
C ALA A 389 4.85 -15.82 12.19
N GLU A 390 6.04 -15.20 12.26
CA GLU A 390 7.00 -15.52 13.33
C GLU A 390 6.54 -15.00 14.70
N ALA A 391 5.79 -13.90 14.76
CA ALA A 391 5.16 -13.44 15.99
C ALA A 391 4.09 -14.43 16.46
N ALA A 392 3.27 -14.93 15.54
CA ALA A 392 2.27 -15.97 15.85
C ALA A 392 2.94 -17.26 16.35
N LEU A 393 4.10 -17.63 15.81
CA LEU A 393 4.91 -18.73 16.31
C LEU A 393 5.34 -18.49 17.78
N GLN A 394 5.85 -17.30 18.09
CA GLN A 394 6.29 -16.98 19.46
C GLN A 394 5.13 -17.04 20.46
N VAL A 395 3.96 -16.51 20.07
CA VAL A 395 2.74 -16.61 20.90
C VAL A 395 2.33 -18.08 21.08
N GLY A 396 2.34 -18.87 20.02
CA GLY A 396 2.05 -20.31 20.08
C GLY A 396 2.99 -21.07 21.02
N ILE A 397 4.29 -20.75 20.98
CA ILE A 397 5.29 -21.34 21.89
C ILE A 397 5.01 -20.95 23.34
N ALA A 398 4.69 -19.69 23.62
CA ALA A 398 4.38 -19.22 24.96
C ALA A 398 3.14 -19.94 25.52
N LEU A 399 2.09 -20.08 24.72
CA LEU A 399 0.86 -20.78 25.10
C LEU A 399 1.10 -22.29 25.36
N LEU A 400 1.98 -22.94 24.60
CA LEU A 400 2.36 -24.33 24.88
C LEU A 400 3.09 -24.48 26.24
N ARG A 401 3.88 -23.49 26.64
CA ARG A 401 4.54 -23.49 27.97
C ARG A 401 3.53 -23.29 29.09
N GLU A 402 2.45 -22.54 28.85
CA GLU A 402 1.34 -22.32 29.79
C GLU A 402 0.34 -23.49 29.81
N ASN A 403 0.59 -24.55 29.03
CA ASN A 403 -0.29 -25.70 28.89
C ASN A 403 -1.69 -25.35 28.34
N ASP A 404 -1.76 -24.39 27.40
CA ASP A 404 -2.97 -24.03 26.65
C ASP A 404 -2.82 -24.46 25.17
N PRO A 405 -3.04 -25.75 24.86
CA PRO A 405 -2.82 -26.28 23.52
C PRO A 405 -3.85 -25.79 22.50
N GLU A 406 -5.09 -25.47 22.93
CA GLU A 406 -6.14 -25.04 22.00
C GLU A 406 -5.86 -23.64 21.41
N ARG A 407 -5.43 -22.71 22.26
CA ARG A 407 -5.04 -21.39 21.80
C ARG A 407 -3.72 -21.44 21.04
N ALA A 408 -2.78 -22.27 21.49
CA ALA A 408 -1.52 -22.49 20.80
C ALA A 408 -1.74 -23.00 19.36
N GLU A 409 -2.65 -23.95 19.16
CA GLU A 409 -2.98 -24.49 17.84
C GLU A 409 -3.41 -23.40 16.85
N ARG A 410 -4.28 -22.49 17.27
CA ARG A 410 -4.75 -21.38 16.41
C ARG A 410 -3.60 -20.50 15.95
N HIS A 411 -2.70 -20.12 16.86
CA HIS A 411 -1.54 -19.30 16.53
C HIS A 411 -0.50 -20.07 15.67
N LEU A 412 -0.28 -21.34 15.94
CA LEU A 412 0.61 -22.19 15.16
C LEU A 412 0.07 -22.44 13.74
N ARG A 413 -1.27 -22.59 13.57
CA ARG A 413 -1.90 -22.65 12.22
C ARG A 413 -1.68 -21.36 11.45
N HIS A 414 -1.83 -20.22 12.12
CA HIS A 414 -1.56 -18.94 11.50
C HIS A 414 -0.08 -18.80 11.11
N ALA A 415 0.84 -19.17 11.99
CA ALA A 415 2.28 -19.16 11.70
C ALA A 415 2.63 -20.08 10.51
N ALA A 416 2.12 -21.31 10.51
CA ALA A 416 2.34 -22.27 9.45
C ALA A 416 1.73 -21.83 8.11
N GLY A 417 0.53 -21.26 8.13
CA GLY A 417 -0.14 -20.66 6.97
C GLY A 417 0.63 -19.48 6.39
N GLY A 418 1.27 -18.68 7.23
CA GLY A 418 2.15 -17.57 6.86
C GLY A 418 3.57 -17.99 6.45
N GLY A 419 3.85 -19.30 6.32
CA GLY A 419 5.12 -19.82 5.83
C GLY A 419 6.18 -20.08 6.90
N SER A 420 5.87 -19.99 8.19
CA SER A 420 6.82 -20.34 9.25
C SER A 420 7.07 -21.85 9.26
N VAL A 421 8.31 -22.23 8.93
CA VAL A 421 8.76 -23.63 8.86
C VAL A 421 8.74 -24.30 10.24
N GLU A 422 9.20 -23.59 11.26
CA GLU A 422 9.14 -24.02 12.65
C GLU A 422 7.69 -24.09 13.14
N GLY A 423 6.82 -23.12 12.72
CA GLY A 423 5.40 -23.12 13.01
C GLY A 423 4.71 -24.38 12.50
N ALA A 424 4.97 -24.76 11.26
CA ALA A 424 4.43 -25.98 10.65
C ALA A 424 4.91 -27.25 11.39
N PHE A 425 6.19 -27.32 11.75
CA PHE A 425 6.72 -28.45 12.53
C PHE A 425 6.07 -28.54 13.92
N ARG A 426 5.93 -27.43 14.63
CA ARG A 426 5.34 -27.42 15.98
C ARG A 426 3.86 -27.74 15.95
N LEU A 427 3.14 -27.24 14.94
CA LEU A 427 1.74 -27.61 14.72
C LEU A 427 1.59 -29.11 14.49
N GLY A 428 2.40 -29.69 13.59
CA GLY A 428 2.42 -31.12 13.37
C GLY A 428 2.70 -31.92 14.64
N SER A 429 3.67 -31.46 15.45
CA SER A 429 4.00 -32.12 16.74
C SER A 429 2.86 -32.01 17.77
N LEU A 430 2.13 -30.90 17.80
CA LEU A 430 0.99 -30.71 18.68
C LEU A 430 -0.18 -31.62 18.29
N LEU A 431 -0.51 -31.66 17.01
CA LEU A 431 -1.59 -32.51 16.47
C LEU A 431 -1.26 -34.00 16.62
N GLU A 432 -0.01 -34.41 16.39
CA GLU A 432 0.45 -35.78 16.62
C GLU A 432 0.27 -36.20 18.09
N ARG A 433 0.63 -35.32 19.04
CA ARG A 433 0.49 -35.58 20.47
C ARG A 433 -0.99 -35.72 20.85
N ARG A 434 -1.85 -34.83 20.36
CA ARG A 434 -3.28 -34.84 20.64
C ARG A 434 -3.95 -36.11 20.11
N GLY A 435 -3.64 -36.51 18.87
CA GLY A 435 -4.16 -37.76 18.32
C GLY A 435 -3.80 -38.99 19.14
N ARG A 436 -2.59 -39.04 19.68
CA ARG A 436 -2.17 -40.13 20.59
C ARG A 436 -2.90 -40.12 21.94
N GLU A 437 -3.13 -38.95 22.50
CA GLU A 437 -3.88 -38.79 23.75
C GLU A 437 -5.34 -39.26 23.58
N GLU A 438 -5.94 -38.99 22.42
CA GLU A 438 -7.28 -39.45 22.05
C GLU A 438 -7.34 -40.98 21.82
N ASP A 439 -6.28 -41.58 21.26
CA ASP A 439 -6.17 -43.02 21.00
C ASP A 439 -5.76 -43.84 22.27
N GLY A 440 -5.51 -43.19 23.40
CA GLY A 440 -5.15 -43.85 24.68
C GLY A 440 -3.75 -44.46 24.74
N ASP A 441 -2.87 -44.10 23.83
CA ASP A 441 -1.50 -44.65 23.73
C ASP A 441 -0.52 -43.83 24.59
N ALA A 442 -0.22 -44.31 25.79
CA ALA A 442 0.64 -43.63 26.78
C ALA A 442 2.15 -43.82 26.54
N LEU A 443 2.59 -44.58 25.53
CA LEU A 443 4.01 -44.84 25.24
C LEU A 443 4.46 -44.15 23.94
N PRO A 444 5.76 -43.79 23.79
CA PRO A 444 6.31 -43.26 22.57
C PRO A 444 6.46 -44.35 21.52
N ALA A 445 5.33 -44.94 21.13
CA ALA A 445 5.29 -45.96 20.11
C ALA A 445 5.48 -45.32 18.73
N VAL A 446 6.13 -46.06 17.86
CA VAL A 446 6.12 -45.87 16.40
C VAL A 446 4.65 -45.66 15.97
N PRO A 447 4.33 -44.67 15.12
CA PRO A 447 2.97 -44.50 14.65
C PRO A 447 2.42 -45.81 14.12
N SER A 448 1.25 -46.24 14.62
CA SER A 448 0.56 -47.43 14.09
C SER A 448 0.24 -47.20 12.63
N ALA A 449 0.47 -48.17 11.78
CA ALA A 449 0.15 -48.07 10.38
C ALA A 449 -1.35 -47.80 10.22
N PRO A 450 -1.76 -46.74 9.48
CA PRO A 450 -3.17 -46.53 9.20
C PRO A 450 -3.72 -47.69 8.37
N ALA A 451 -5.04 -47.94 8.48
CA ALA A 451 -5.69 -48.94 7.67
C ALA A 451 -5.45 -48.68 6.17
N GLU A 452 -5.28 -49.75 5.36
CA GLU A 452 -5.08 -49.61 3.92
C GLU A 452 -6.12 -48.68 3.28
N GLY A 453 -5.66 -47.58 2.63
CA GLY A 453 -6.53 -46.61 1.96
C GLY A 453 -6.96 -45.41 2.83
N ALA A 454 -6.54 -45.30 4.09
CA ALA A 454 -6.81 -44.12 4.91
C ALA A 454 -5.94 -42.94 4.46
N GLN A 455 -6.52 -41.73 4.42
CA GLN A 455 -5.75 -40.52 4.18
C GLN A 455 -4.72 -40.30 5.31
N PRO A 456 -3.53 -39.78 4.97
CA PRO A 456 -2.54 -39.46 5.98
C PRO A 456 -3.12 -38.47 7.01
N PRO A 457 -2.81 -38.64 8.30
CA PRO A 457 -3.27 -37.71 9.34
C PRO A 457 -2.82 -36.29 9.07
N GLU A 458 -3.61 -35.29 9.49
CA GLU A 458 -3.32 -33.86 9.28
C GLU A 458 -1.92 -33.45 9.71
N TYR A 459 -1.39 -34.02 10.80
CA TYR A 459 -0.06 -33.72 11.30
C TYR A 459 1.05 -34.08 10.31
N GLU A 460 0.87 -35.13 9.47
CA GLU A 460 1.86 -35.50 8.46
C GLU A 460 1.92 -34.48 7.32
N GLU A 461 0.84 -33.86 6.97
CA GLU A 461 0.82 -32.79 5.97
C GLU A 461 1.63 -31.59 6.43
N TRP A 462 1.50 -31.20 7.69
CA TRP A 462 2.29 -30.12 8.27
C TRP A 462 3.78 -30.49 8.39
N TYR A 463 4.10 -31.71 8.76
CA TYR A 463 5.49 -32.19 8.71
C TYR A 463 6.04 -32.19 7.28
N ARG A 464 5.23 -32.54 6.28
CA ARG A 464 5.65 -32.53 4.87
C ARG A 464 6.00 -31.13 4.41
N ARG A 465 5.14 -30.14 4.67
CA ARG A 465 5.41 -28.73 4.37
C ARG A 465 6.71 -28.25 5.01
N ALA A 466 6.90 -28.54 6.30
CA ALA A 466 8.14 -28.19 6.97
C ALA A 466 9.37 -28.93 6.40
N ALA A 467 9.23 -30.20 6.08
CA ALA A 467 10.33 -31.05 5.58
C ALA A 467 10.77 -30.64 4.16
N GLU A 468 9.85 -30.29 3.29
CA GLU A 468 10.11 -29.77 1.93
C GLU A 468 10.89 -28.44 1.99
N LEU A 469 10.66 -27.64 3.00
CA LEU A 469 11.41 -26.41 3.28
C LEU A 469 12.70 -26.65 4.09
N GLY A 470 13.13 -27.91 4.22
CA GLY A 470 14.43 -28.28 4.80
C GLY A 470 14.45 -28.45 6.32
N HIS A 471 13.30 -28.49 7.00
CA HIS A 471 13.27 -28.68 8.45
C HIS A 471 13.69 -30.09 8.85
N ARG A 472 14.90 -30.25 9.35
CA ARG A 472 15.54 -31.54 9.64
C ARG A 472 14.73 -32.44 10.56
N ARG A 473 14.10 -31.89 11.62
CA ARG A 473 13.29 -32.69 12.56
C ARG A 473 12.02 -33.21 11.90
N ALA A 474 11.38 -32.39 11.02
CA ALA A 474 10.20 -32.81 10.28
C ALA A 474 10.54 -33.93 9.28
N GLN A 475 11.68 -33.84 8.60
CA GLN A 475 12.17 -34.92 7.71
C GLN A 475 12.36 -36.24 8.48
N VAL A 476 12.93 -36.19 9.68
CA VAL A 476 13.05 -37.38 10.54
C VAL A 476 11.68 -37.93 10.93
N ARG A 477 10.73 -37.07 11.32
CA ARG A 477 9.38 -37.49 11.69
C ARG A 477 8.62 -38.13 10.52
N LEU A 478 8.69 -37.55 9.32
CA LEU A 478 8.12 -38.16 8.11
C LEU A 478 8.75 -39.51 7.78
N GLY A 479 10.06 -39.60 7.89
CA GLY A 479 10.75 -40.87 7.73
C GLY A 479 10.28 -41.93 8.73
N MET A 480 9.97 -41.54 9.96
CA MET A 480 9.40 -42.45 10.97
C MET A 480 7.98 -42.87 10.58
N CYS A 481 7.13 -41.96 10.15
CA CYS A 481 5.76 -42.27 9.69
C CYS A 481 5.78 -43.20 8.49
N ALA A 482 6.59 -42.91 7.48
CA ALA A 482 6.75 -43.78 6.30
C ALA A 482 7.28 -45.17 6.67
N SER A 483 8.28 -45.24 7.55
CA SER A 483 8.83 -46.53 8.04
C SER A 483 7.79 -47.37 8.80
N ALA A 484 6.90 -46.71 9.58
CA ALA A 484 5.83 -47.40 10.29
C ALA A 484 4.79 -48.02 9.33
N ARG A 485 4.52 -47.34 8.19
CA ARG A 485 3.64 -47.87 7.12
C ARG A 485 4.32 -48.93 6.24
N GLY A 486 5.61 -49.17 6.41
CA GLY A 486 6.37 -50.05 5.52
C GLY A 486 6.79 -49.42 4.20
N GLU A 487 6.64 -48.11 4.05
CA GLU A 487 7.05 -47.32 2.87
C GLU A 487 8.58 -47.07 2.90
N ILE A 488 9.35 -48.14 2.66
CA ILE A 488 10.82 -48.14 2.86
C ILE A 488 11.54 -47.08 2.02
N VAL A 489 11.10 -46.91 0.76
CA VAL A 489 11.73 -45.97 -0.18
C VAL A 489 11.54 -44.53 0.31
N ASP A 490 10.33 -44.18 0.72
CA ASP A 490 10.02 -42.82 1.22
C ASP A 490 10.70 -42.56 2.57
N ALA A 491 10.71 -43.56 3.46
CA ALA A 491 11.45 -43.47 4.72
C ALA A 491 12.94 -43.22 4.49
N ALA A 492 13.58 -44.00 3.59
CA ALA A 492 14.97 -43.82 3.23
C ALA A 492 15.25 -42.41 2.64
N ARG A 493 14.37 -41.94 1.75
CA ARG A 493 14.45 -40.59 1.16
C ARG A 493 14.48 -39.51 2.21
N TRP A 494 13.51 -39.50 3.12
CA TRP A 494 13.39 -38.48 4.16
C TRP A 494 14.54 -38.55 5.19
N TYR A 495 14.94 -39.75 5.62
CA TYR A 495 16.08 -39.90 6.51
C TYR A 495 17.39 -39.45 5.85
N ARG A 496 17.58 -39.72 4.53
CA ARG A 496 18.76 -39.29 3.79
C ARG A 496 18.82 -37.76 3.72
N LEU A 497 17.74 -37.09 3.33
CA LEU A 497 17.66 -35.63 3.32
C LEU A 497 18.00 -35.04 4.69
N ALA A 498 17.44 -35.59 5.77
CA ALA A 498 17.76 -35.16 7.13
C ALA A 498 19.25 -35.37 7.46
N ALA A 499 19.82 -36.52 7.10
CA ALA A 499 21.21 -36.86 7.38
C ALA A 499 22.20 -35.98 6.59
N GLU A 500 21.91 -35.70 5.33
CA GLU A 500 22.68 -34.79 4.47
C GLU A 500 22.65 -33.36 4.99
N ALA A 501 21.51 -32.95 5.55
CA ALA A 501 21.37 -31.68 6.24
C ALA A 501 22.01 -31.65 7.65
N GLY A 502 22.71 -32.70 8.05
CA GLY A 502 23.44 -32.78 9.31
C GLY A 502 22.61 -33.29 10.50
N SER A 503 21.47 -33.95 10.27
CA SER A 503 20.71 -34.59 11.34
C SER A 503 21.35 -35.91 11.78
N ILE A 504 21.86 -35.90 13.01
CA ILE A 504 22.43 -37.10 13.64
C ILE A 504 21.39 -38.22 13.76
N HIS A 505 20.16 -37.88 14.13
CA HIS A 505 19.05 -38.84 14.20
C HIS A 505 18.61 -39.35 12.83
N GLY A 506 18.64 -38.49 11.79
CA GLY A 506 18.38 -38.90 10.40
C GLY A 506 19.39 -39.94 9.92
N ALA A 507 20.69 -39.70 10.16
CA ALA A 507 21.76 -40.61 9.82
C ALA A 507 21.64 -41.95 10.58
N PHE A 508 21.32 -41.91 11.88
CA PHE A 508 21.11 -43.12 12.65
C PHE A 508 19.93 -43.96 12.15
N ASN A 509 18.78 -43.32 11.90
CA ASN A 509 17.58 -44.02 11.43
C ASN A 509 17.75 -44.58 10.00
N LEU A 510 18.45 -43.85 9.12
CA LEU A 510 18.80 -44.35 7.79
C LEU A 510 19.65 -45.60 7.89
N GLY A 511 20.67 -45.60 8.76
CA GLY A 511 21.49 -46.77 9.02
C GLY A 511 20.70 -47.95 9.57
N LEU A 512 19.72 -47.71 10.47
CA LEU A 512 18.82 -48.77 10.95
C LEU A 512 17.97 -49.37 9.81
N LEU A 513 17.44 -48.53 8.94
CA LEU A 513 16.64 -48.96 7.80
C LEU A 513 17.45 -49.78 6.82
N LEU A 514 18.65 -49.31 6.42
CA LEU A 514 19.56 -50.00 5.50
C LEU A 514 20.04 -51.33 6.06
N ALA A 515 20.35 -51.41 7.34
CA ALA A 515 20.74 -52.66 7.99
C ALA A 515 19.58 -53.69 8.02
N ARG A 516 18.35 -53.24 8.15
CA ARG A 516 17.14 -54.08 8.09
C ARG A 516 16.93 -54.67 6.69
N GLU A 517 17.24 -53.88 5.68
CA GLU A 517 17.16 -54.27 4.26
C GLU A 517 18.41 -55.06 3.79
N GLY A 518 19.33 -55.38 4.70
CA GLY A 518 20.53 -56.19 4.38
C GLY A 518 21.74 -55.41 3.89
N SER A 519 21.68 -54.11 3.75
CA SER A 519 22.78 -53.22 3.30
C SER A 519 23.68 -52.80 4.47
N GLU A 520 24.31 -53.77 5.18
CA GLU A 520 25.16 -53.50 6.35
C GLU A 520 26.35 -52.54 6.05
N PRO A 521 27.05 -52.62 4.90
CA PRO A 521 28.14 -51.70 4.61
C PRO A 521 27.69 -50.24 4.52
N GLU A 522 26.56 -49.96 3.87
CA GLU A 522 26.00 -48.61 3.77
C GLU A 522 25.48 -48.13 5.12
N ALA A 523 24.85 -49.02 5.87
CA ALA A 523 24.39 -48.73 7.23
C ALA A 523 25.56 -48.29 8.14
N ALA A 524 26.72 -48.99 8.03
CA ALA A 524 27.91 -48.63 8.77
C ALA A 524 28.42 -47.23 8.47
N LEU A 525 28.39 -46.78 7.18
CA LEU A 525 28.77 -45.42 6.81
C LEU A 525 27.90 -44.36 7.49
N TRP A 526 26.59 -44.55 7.49
CA TRP A 526 25.69 -43.62 8.11
C TRP A 526 25.78 -43.64 9.64
N TRP A 527 26.00 -44.81 10.24
CA TRP A 527 26.25 -44.90 11.69
C TRP A 527 27.58 -44.28 12.08
N THR A 528 28.63 -44.37 11.26
CA THR A 528 29.89 -43.66 11.50
C THR A 528 29.64 -42.15 11.57
N ARG A 529 28.95 -41.60 10.57
CA ARG A 529 28.58 -40.16 10.56
C ARG A 529 27.74 -39.76 11.77
N ALA A 530 26.79 -40.61 12.19
CA ALA A 530 26.00 -40.38 13.38
C ALA A 530 26.83 -40.46 14.67
N ALA A 531 27.72 -41.42 14.79
CA ALA A 531 28.59 -41.61 15.95
C ALA A 531 29.65 -40.51 16.11
N GLU A 532 30.21 -40.01 14.99
CA GLU A 532 31.08 -38.84 14.94
C GLU A 532 30.35 -37.60 15.41
N GLY A 533 29.05 -37.44 15.05
CA GLY A 533 28.15 -36.40 15.51
C GLY A 533 27.68 -36.54 16.96
N GLY A 534 28.12 -37.58 17.68
CA GLY A 534 27.80 -37.76 19.11
C GLY A 534 26.67 -38.75 19.42
N HIS A 535 26.21 -39.58 18.48
CA HIS A 535 25.14 -40.54 18.71
C HIS A 535 25.64 -41.86 19.31
N GLY A 536 25.57 -42.03 20.63
CA GLY A 536 26.11 -43.20 21.34
C GLY A 536 25.52 -44.56 20.91
N ARG A 537 24.21 -44.62 20.53
CA ARG A 537 23.59 -45.85 20.00
C ARG A 537 24.17 -46.25 18.65
N ALA A 538 24.56 -45.27 17.80
CA ALA A 538 25.22 -45.55 16.52
C ALA A 538 26.63 -46.15 16.75
N ALA A 539 27.38 -45.57 17.69
CA ALA A 539 28.69 -46.13 18.07
C ALA A 539 28.58 -47.56 18.60
N LEU A 540 27.58 -47.91 19.40
CA LEU A 540 27.34 -49.29 19.83
C LEU A 540 27.00 -50.21 18.66
N ARG A 541 26.23 -49.76 17.67
CA ARG A 541 25.98 -50.57 16.44
C ARG A 541 27.24 -50.83 15.65
N LEU A 542 28.10 -49.83 15.50
CA LEU A 542 29.41 -50.01 14.85
C LEU A 542 30.30 -50.98 15.64
N ALA A 543 30.36 -50.84 16.96
CA ALA A 543 31.11 -51.78 17.79
C ALA A 543 30.66 -53.23 17.61
N LEU A 544 29.35 -53.47 17.50
CA LEU A 544 28.79 -54.81 17.24
C LEU A 544 29.12 -55.33 15.85
N ILE A 545 29.20 -54.49 14.84
CA ILE A 545 29.61 -54.88 13.47
C ILE A 545 31.09 -55.20 13.47
N SER A 546 31.95 -54.34 14.01
CA SER A 546 33.40 -54.59 14.08
C SER A 546 33.73 -55.85 14.86
N ALA A 547 33.00 -56.10 15.96
CA ALA A 547 33.15 -57.36 16.70
C ALA A 547 32.80 -58.59 15.86
N ARG A 548 31.69 -58.56 15.10
CA ARG A 548 31.30 -59.66 14.20
C ARG A 548 32.29 -59.89 13.08
N ARG A 549 32.98 -58.87 12.61
CA ARG A 549 34.03 -58.95 11.57
C ARG A 549 35.40 -59.33 12.11
N GLY A 550 35.56 -59.45 13.42
CA GLY A 550 36.82 -59.70 14.07
C GLY A 550 37.78 -58.51 14.10
N GLU A 551 37.30 -57.30 13.82
CA GLU A 551 38.04 -56.05 13.87
C GLU A 551 38.08 -55.53 15.32
N LEU A 552 38.91 -56.20 16.17
CA LEU A 552 38.87 -56.02 17.63
C LEU A 552 39.26 -54.61 18.08
N SER A 553 40.22 -53.97 17.40
CA SER A 553 40.66 -52.60 17.71
C SER A 553 39.55 -51.59 17.46
N ASP A 554 38.90 -51.67 16.31
CA ASP A 554 37.82 -50.76 15.92
C ASP A 554 36.58 -50.97 16.78
N GLY A 555 36.29 -52.26 17.10
CA GLY A 555 35.24 -52.59 18.05
C GLY A 555 35.47 -51.96 19.43
N GLN A 556 36.71 -51.99 19.95
CA GLN A 556 37.05 -51.33 21.22
C GLN A 556 36.95 -49.80 21.14
N HIS A 557 37.39 -49.21 20.03
CA HIS A 557 37.27 -47.78 19.79
C HIS A 557 35.80 -47.33 19.83
N TRP A 558 34.93 -47.99 19.08
CA TRP A 558 33.51 -47.66 19.07
C TRP A 558 32.80 -47.95 20.39
N CYS A 559 33.21 -48.98 21.15
CA CYS A 559 32.73 -49.18 22.52
C CYS A 559 33.10 -48.02 23.44
N ALA A 560 34.32 -47.49 23.36
CA ALA A 560 34.72 -46.32 24.15
C ALA A 560 33.84 -45.10 23.83
N ARG A 561 33.62 -44.85 22.54
CA ARG A 561 32.71 -43.76 22.11
C ARG A 561 31.27 -43.97 22.54
N ALA A 562 30.76 -45.21 22.51
CA ALA A 562 29.41 -45.54 22.99
C ALA A 562 29.24 -45.36 24.50
N ILE A 563 30.27 -45.61 25.28
CA ILE A 563 30.29 -45.40 26.74
C ILE A 563 30.27 -43.89 27.07
N GLU A 564 31.06 -43.12 26.32
CA GLU A 564 31.17 -41.67 26.51
C GLU A 564 29.86 -40.93 26.14
N LEU A 565 29.23 -41.28 25.02
CA LEU A 565 28.17 -40.53 24.38
C LEU A 565 26.77 -41.15 24.57
N GLY A 566 26.68 -42.39 25.03
CA GLY A 566 25.42 -43.11 25.13
C GLY A 566 24.69 -42.90 26.45
N PRO A 567 23.37 -43.09 26.47
CA PRO A 567 22.64 -43.22 27.72
C PRO A 567 23.12 -44.44 28.52
N ALA A 568 22.84 -44.46 29.83
CA ALA A 568 23.38 -45.46 30.79
C ALA A 568 23.26 -46.91 30.31
N GLU A 569 22.12 -47.30 29.74
CA GLU A 569 21.92 -48.66 29.19
C GLU A 569 22.85 -48.99 28.01
N VAL A 570 23.12 -48.00 27.13
CA VAL A 570 24.01 -48.13 25.99
C VAL A 570 25.45 -48.24 26.47
N ALA A 571 25.83 -47.40 27.42
CA ALA A 571 27.16 -47.40 28.02
C ALA A 571 27.47 -48.72 28.74
N GLU A 572 26.52 -49.29 29.48
CA GLU A 572 26.65 -50.58 30.15
C GLU A 572 26.85 -51.73 29.12
N ARG A 573 26.01 -51.73 28.06
CA ARG A 573 26.16 -52.76 26.97
C ARG A 573 27.49 -52.62 26.25
N ALA A 574 27.90 -51.38 25.97
CA ALA A 574 29.18 -51.10 25.32
C ALA A 574 30.38 -51.49 26.20
N ALA A 575 30.31 -51.32 27.52
CA ALA A 575 31.34 -51.74 28.48
C ALA A 575 31.49 -53.25 28.51
N LYS A 576 30.36 -53.98 28.59
CA LYS A 576 30.39 -55.46 28.53
C LYS A 576 30.98 -55.97 27.21
N LEU A 577 30.64 -55.40 26.10
CA LEU A 577 31.20 -55.75 24.79
C LEU A 577 32.70 -55.43 24.70
N ARG A 578 33.14 -54.28 25.19
CA ARG A 578 34.55 -53.87 25.21
C ARG A 578 35.41 -54.86 26.03
N ASP A 579 34.91 -55.27 27.20
CA ASP A 579 35.65 -56.20 28.06
C ASP A 579 35.74 -57.60 27.43
N ALA A 580 34.69 -58.06 26.72
CA ALA A 580 34.74 -59.29 25.93
C ALA A 580 35.75 -59.18 24.78
N LEU A 581 35.77 -58.07 24.03
CA LEU A 581 36.74 -57.85 22.93
C LEU A 581 38.19 -57.76 23.42
N ARG A 582 38.42 -57.25 24.62
CA ARG A 582 39.73 -57.21 25.26
C ARG A 582 40.20 -58.62 25.65
N ALA A 583 39.31 -59.42 26.23
CA ALA A 583 39.65 -60.83 26.55
C ALA A 583 39.98 -61.62 25.28
N GLU A 584 39.24 -61.44 24.19
CA GLU A 584 39.53 -62.11 22.91
C GLU A 584 40.84 -61.62 22.28
N SER A 585 41.14 -60.31 22.37
CA SER A 585 42.43 -59.78 21.87
C SER A 585 43.62 -60.34 22.61
N THR A 586 43.52 -60.50 23.92
CA THR A 586 44.60 -61.15 24.71
C THR A 586 44.75 -62.64 24.41
N ALA A 587 43.67 -63.38 24.16
CA ALA A 587 43.69 -64.77 23.78
C ALA A 587 44.27 -65.05 22.39
N LYS A 588 44.15 -64.11 21.42
CA LYS A 588 44.74 -64.22 20.07
C LYS A 588 46.19 -63.76 20.00
N GLY A 589 46.67 -63.01 21.01
CA GLY A 589 48.07 -62.55 21.10
C GLY A 589 48.98 -63.43 21.98
N ALA A 590 48.41 -64.42 22.67
CA ALA A 590 49.11 -65.51 23.41
C ALA A 590 49.17 -66.75 22.56
#